data_cf645d35739088798eecbd2f7d095d6f
#
_entry.id   cf645d35739088798eecbd2f7d095d6f
#
_cell.length_a   1.000
_cell.length_b   1.000
_cell.length_c   1.000
_cell.angle_alpha   90.00
_cell.angle_beta   90.00
_cell.angle_gamma   90.00
#
_symmetry.space_group_name_H-M   'P 1'
#
loop_
_entity.id
_entity.type
_entity.pdbx_description
1 polymer ?
#
loop_
_entity_poly.entity_id
_entity_poly.type
_entity_poly.pdbx_seq_one_letter_code
_entity_poly.pdbx_strand_id
1 'polypeptide(L)'
;MKTIAASAGVKRVGPKEGRTIQIGNARLTWKATGVETGYGTSLYEMDLAPGVGIPVHSHPYAEVFYVVSGHTDFLRFDQDGKEEWIRCGPGDTLIAAVNALHAFHNRTDKPSRFISSSIYYHEVALDKYGLPVDVSSPLPPRGEPGEAEADQYLEVLKDAMSVHMYFPQRNADSGLEVFRDIEKRNSSIAVNSR
;
A
#
# COMPACT_ATOMS: atom_id res chain seq x y z
N MET A 1 -7.56 -28.43 -5.41
CA MET A 1 -6.21 -27.90 -5.19
C MET A 1 -5.44 -28.08 -6.50
N LYS A 2 -5.15 -27.01 -7.24
CA LYS A 2 -4.24 -27.12 -8.38
C LYS A 2 -2.84 -27.34 -7.80
N THR A 3 -2.24 -28.47 -8.06
CA THR A 3 -0.84 -28.74 -7.73
C THR A 3 -0.01 -27.65 -8.39
N ILE A 4 0.69 -26.85 -7.60
CA ILE A 4 1.70 -25.92 -8.09
C ILE A 4 2.75 -26.83 -8.72
N ALA A 5 2.77 -26.92 -10.06
CA ALA A 5 3.90 -27.50 -10.73
C ALA A 5 5.12 -26.73 -10.23
N ALA A 6 6.02 -27.41 -9.54
CA ALA A 6 7.31 -26.84 -9.22
C ALA A 6 7.90 -26.38 -10.55
N SER A 7 7.77 -25.11 -10.89
CA SER A 7 8.48 -24.51 -12.00
C SER A 7 9.93 -24.55 -11.55
N ALA A 8 10.60 -25.59 -11.98
CA ALA A 8 11.98 -25.83 -11.66
C ALA A 8 12.79 -24.65 -12.18
N GLY A 9 13.22 -23.76 -11.30
CA GLY A 9 14.26 -22.85 -11.68
C GLY A 9 14.18 -21.46 -11.09
N VAL A 10 15.30 -20.80 -11.17
CA VAL A 10 15.46 -19.39 -10.85
C VAL A 10 14.86 -18.55 -11.96
N LYS A 11 13.92 -17.65 -11.63
CA LYS A 11 13.32 -16.69 -12.55
C LYS A 11 13.97 -15.33 -12.37
N ARG A 12 14.36 -14.70 -13.47
CA ARG A 12 14.72 -13.28 -13.49
C ARG A 12 13.53 -12.46 -13.98
N VAL A 13 13.22 -11.37 -13.26
CA VAL A 13 12.27 -10.34 -13.71
C VAL A 13 13.07 -9.05 -13.93
N GLY A 14 13.09 -8.56 -15.16
CA GLY A 14 13.85 -7.37 -15.55
C GLY A 14 13.19 -6.06 -15.10
N PRO A 15 13.87 -4.90 -15.28
CA PRO A 15 13.37 -3.61 -14.80
C PRO A 15 12.01 -3.19 -15.36
N LYS A 16 11.72 -3.57 -16.61
CA LYS A 16 10.45 -3.26 -17.30
C LYS A 16 9.56 -4.51 -17.47
N GLU A 17 9.76 -5.50 -16.65
CA GLU A 17 8.98 -6.74 -16.65
C GLU A 17 8.17 -6.86 -15.37
N GLY A 18 7.03 -7.51 -15.49
CA GLY A 18 6.08 -7.73 -14.42
C GLY A 18 4.70 -7.19 -14.76
N ARG A 19 3.70 -7.78 -14.14
CA ARG A 19 2.33 -7.30 -14.25
C ARG A 19 2.24 -5.92 -13.59
N THR A 20 1.69 -4.94 -14.32
CA THR A 20 1.64 -3.56 -13.86
C THR A 20 0.20 -3.10 -13.73
N ILE A 21 -0.10 -2.44 -12.63
CA ILE A 21 -1.40 -1.85 -12.31
C ILE A 21 -1.21 -0.40 -11.89
N GLN A 22 -2.25 0.38 -12.06
CA GLN A 22 -2.38 1.73 -11.54
C GLN A 22 -3.44 1.74 -10.43
N ILE A 23 -3.12 2.31 -9.28
CA ILE A 23 -4.05 2.57 -8.19
C ILE A 23 -4.03 4.07 -7.90
N GLY A 24 -5.13 4.75 -8.23
CA GLY A 24 -5.13 6.21 -8.25
C GLY A 24 -3.99 6.75 -9.12
N ASN A 25 -3.15 7.59 -8.55
CA ASN A 25 -2.01 8.18 -9.26
C ASN A 25 -0.67 7.45 -8.97
N ALA A 26 -0.70 6.28 -8.34
CA ALA A 26 0.46 5.41 -8.13
C ALA A 26 0.47 4.28 -9.14
N ARG A 27 1.66 3.87 -9.58
CA ARG A 27 1.85 2.72 -10.45
C ARG A 27 2.64 1.65 -9.73
N LEU A 28 2.10 0.42 -9.73
CA LEU A 28 2.72 -0.75 -9.14
C LEU A 28 3.13 -1.74 -10.23
N THR A 29 4.32 -2.30 -10.11
CA THR A 29 4.81 -3.38 -10.98
C THR A 29 5.24 -4.56 -10.13
N TRP A 30 4.51 -5.67 -10.23
CA TRP A 30 4.83 -6.90 -9.50
C TRP A 30 6.13 -7.50 -10.00
N LYS A 31 7.09 -7.69 -9.09
CA LYS A 31 8.40 -8.34 -9.35
C LYS A 31 8.42 -9.79 -8.90
N ALA A 32 7.63 -10.11 -7.89
CA ALA A 32 7.33 -11.48 -7.48
C ALA A 32 5.90 -11.53 -6.98
N THR A 33 5.15 -12.49 -7.44
CA THR A 33 3.78 -12.74 -7.00
C THR A 33 3.75 -13.78 -5.89
N GLY A 34 2.71 -13.75 -5.07
CA GLY A 34 2.52 -14.76 -4.03
C GLY A 34 2.45 -16.17 -4.59
N VAL A 35 1.86 -16.37 -5.76
CA VAL A 35 1.82 -17.69 -6.42
C VAL A 35 3.22 -18.20 -6.76
N GLU A 36 4.10 -17.33 -7.25
CA GLU A 36 5.48 -17.67 -7.59
C GLU A 36 6.34 -18.02 -6.38
N THR A 37 6.03 -17.43 -5.23
CA THR A 37 6.76 -17.60 -3.95
C THR A 37 6.14 -18.64 -3.03
N GLY A 38 5.15 -19.41 -3.50
CA GLY A 38 4.44 -20.39 -2.68
C GLY A 38 3.58 -19.73 -1.56
N TYR A 39 3.06 -18.54 -1.84
CA TYR A 39 2.26 -17.69 -0.95
C TYR A 39 3.02 -17.11 0.25
N GLY A 40 4.35 -17.21 0.24
CA GLY A 40 5.19 -16.69 1.34
C GLY A 40 5.32 -15.18 1.33
N THR A 41 5.48 -14.59 0.15
CA THR A 41 5.62 -13.13 -0.01
C THR A 41 5.23 -12.71 -1.41
N SER A 42 4.89 -11.42 -1.56
CA SER A 42 4.84 -10.73 -2.85
C SER A 42 5.75 -9.50 -2.80
N LEU A 43 6.25 -9.09 -3.96
CA LEU A 43 7.17 -7.98 -4.12
C LEU A 43 6.74 -7.11 -5.28
N TYR A 44 6.66 -5.81 -5.07
CA TYR A 44 6.37 -4.84 -6.14
C TYR A 44 7.28 -3.61 -6.08
N GLU A 45 7.50 -3.01 -7.23
CA GLU A 45 7.98 -1.63 -7.34
C GLU A 45 6.78 -0.69 -7.35
N MET A 46 6.85 0.40 -6.61
CA MET A 46 5.89 1.50 -6.70
C MET A 46 6.56 2.75 -7.20
N ASP A 47 5.98 3.32 -8.25
CA ASP A 47 6.36 4.63 -8.78
C ASP A 47 5.33 5.67 -8.33
N LEU A 48 5.80 6.75 -7.75
CA LEU A 48 5.01 7.89 -7.32
C LEU A 48 5.41 9.14 -8.12
N ALA A 49 4.47 9.74 -8.82
CA ALA A 49 4.66 11.08 -9.38
C ALA A 49 4.83 12.13 -8.27
N PRO A 50 5.35 13.33 -8.56
CA PRO A 50 5.36 14.45 -7.63
C PRO A 50 3.97 14.73 -7.04
N GLY A 51 3.90 14.86 -5.72
CA GLY A 51 2.65 15.15 -5.01
C GLY A 51 1.69 13.96 -4.84
N VAL A 52 2.10 12.74 -5.22
CA VAL A 52 1.29 11.53 -5.09
C VAL A 52 1.67 10.75 -3.84
N GLY A 53 0.69 10.11 -3.21
CA GLY A 53 0.89 9.26 -2.04
C GLY A 53 -0.33 8.40 -1.74
N ILE A 54 -0.18 7.57 -0.72
CA ILE A 54 -1.25 6.72 -0.19
C ILE A 54 -1.64 7.25 1.19
N PRO A 55 -2.93 7.39 1.47
CA PRO A 55 -3.41 7.91 2.75
C PRO A 55 -3.08 6.99 3.93
N VAL A 56 -3.32 7.48 5.14
CA VAL A 56 -3.11 6.72 6.37
C VAL A 56 -3.97 5.46 6.36
N HIS A 57 -3.33 4.33 6.57
CA HIS A 57 -3.96 3.02 6.64
C HIS A 57 -3.18 2.09 7.56
N SER A 58 -3.73 0.95 7.86
CA SER A 58 -3.05 -0.18 8.51
C SER A 58 -3.59 -1.50 7.99
N HIS A 59 -2.86 -2.56 8.23
CA HIS A 59 -3.24 -3.93 7.88
C HIS A 59 -2.66 -4.92 8.88
N PRO A 60 -3.26 -6.14 9.06
CA PRO A 60 -2.86 -7.11 10.08
C PRO A 60 -1.63 -7.94 9.69
N TYR A 61 -0.74 -7.38 8.89
CA TYR A 61 0.54 -7.97 8.49
C TYR A 61 1.59 -6.87 8.33
N ALA A 62 2.85 -7.25 8.36
CA ALA A 62 3.95 -6.33 8.17
C ALA A 62 4.19 -6.01 6.68
N GLU A 63 4.69 -4.81 6.42
CA GLU A 63 5.16 -4.39 5.12
C GLU A 63 6.54 -3.75 5.25
N VAL A 64 7.43 -4.06 4.30
CA VAL A 64 8.79 -3.54 4.28
C VAL A 64 8.99 -2.75 3.00
N PHE A 65 9.46 -1.53 3.14
CA PHE A 65 9.77 -0.62 2.04
C PHE A 65 11.27 -0.42 1.91
N TYR A 66 11.77 -0.37 0.69
CA TYR A 66 13.14 -0.01 0.37
C TYR A 66 13.16 1.04 -0.74
N VAL A 67 13.66 2.22 -0.45
CA VAL A 67 13.69 3.33 -1.41
C VAL A 67 14.80 3.09 -2.44
N VAL A 68 14.40 3.09 -3.72
CA VAL A 68 15.30 2.83 -4.86
C VAL A 68 15.80 4.13 -5.48
N SER A 69 14.90 5.11 -5.65
CA SER A 69 15.23 6.41 -6.25
C SER A 69 14.26 7.49 -5.82
N GLY A 70 14.72 8.74 -5.90
CA GLY A 70 13.96 9.90 -5.41
C GLY A 70 13.85 9.90 -3.89
N HIS A 71 12.82 10.58 -3.37
CA HIS A 71 12.53 10.62 -1.94
C HIS A 71 11.05 10.38 -1.72
N THR A 72 10.74 9.64 -0.68
CA THR A 72 9.37 9.39 -0.22
C THR A 72 9.30 9.72 1.27
N ASP A 73 8.33 10.53 1.65
CA ASP A 73 8.06 10.83 3.05
C ASP A 73 7.08 9.77 3.58
N PHE A 74 7.45 9.07 4.66
CA PHE A 74 6.62 8.08 5.33
C PHE A 74 6.10 8.63 6.65
N LEU A 75 4.81 8.40 6.91
CA LEU A 75 4.17 8.76 8.18
C LEU A 75 4.29 7.61 9.16
N ARG A 76 4.70 7.94 10.38
CA ARG A 76 4.52 7.11 11.57
C ARG A 76 3.82 7.89 12.67
N PHE A 77 3.37 7.18 13.68
CA PHE A 77 2.85 7.76 14.93
C PHE A 77 3.81 7.40 16.07
N ASP A 78 4.13 8.35 16.90
CA ASP A 78 4.91 8.12 18.11
C ASP A 78 4.05 7.48 19.23
N GLN A 79 4.64 7.25 20.40
CA GLN A 79 3.97 6.63 21.54
C GLN A 79 2.80 7.47 22.09
N ASP A 80 2.81 8.76 21.83
CA ASP A 80 1.76 9.70 22.24
C ASP A 80 0.68 9.87 21.14
N GLY A 81 0.81 9.15 20.04
CA GLY A 81 -0.09 9.24 18.88
C GLY A 81 0.13 10.46 18.00
N LYS A 82 1.26 11.14 18.14
CA LYS A 82 1.62 12.29 17.32
C LYS A 82 2.20 11.85 15.98
N GLU A 83 1.76 12.50 14.92
CA GLU A 83 2.25 12.28 13.56
C GLU A 83 3.68 12.77 13.39
N GLU A 84 4.51 11.91 12.81
CA GLU A 84 5.86 12.23 12.38
C GLU A 84 6.10 11.75 10.96
N TRP A 85 6.53 12.66 10.08
CA TRP A 85 6.90 12.34 8.72
C TRP A 85 8.41 12.17 8.58
N ILE A 86 8.83 10.99 8.14
CA ILE A 86 10.24 10.62 7.95
C ILE A 86 10.54 10.66 6.46
N ARG A 87 11.47 11.51 6.05
CA ARG A 87 11.96 11.52 4.67
C ARG A 87 12.95 10.41 4.46
N CYS A 88 12.64 9.50 3.52
CA CYS A 88 13.50 8.41 3.11
C CYS A 88 14.02 8.65 1.70
N GLY A 89 15.30 8.38 1.49
CA GLY A 89 15.99 8.44 0.21
C GLY A 89 16.55 7.08 -0.22
N PRO A 90 17.25 7.00 -1.35
CA PRO A 90 17.79 5.76 -1.88
C PRO A 90 18.66 5.02 -0.85
N GLY A 91 18.37 3.74 -0.61
CA GLY A 91 19.05 2.92 0.38
C GLY A 91 18.34 2.83 1.73
N ASP A 92 17.42 3.73 2.03
CA ASP A 92 16.66 3.68 3.28
C ASP A 92 15.63 2.55 3.24
N THR A 93 15.45 1.92 4.40
CA THR A 93 14.43 0.89 4.63
C THR A 93 13.47 1.35 5.71
N LEU A 94 12.18 1.18 5.48
CA LEU A 94 11.13 1.39 6.47
C LEU A 94 10.37 0.10 6.70
N ILE A 95 9.98 -0.16 7.94
CA ILE A 95 9.19 -1.32 8.34
C ILE A 95 7.89 -0.81 8.94
N ALA A 96 6.77 -1.08 8.27
CA ALA A 96 5.45 -0.97 8.85
C ALA A 96 5.15 -2.29 9.57
N ALA A 97 5.16 -2.27 10.90
CA ALA A 97 4.83 -3.43 11.71
C ALA A 97 3.35 -3.81 11.56
N VAL A 98 3.00 -5.00 12.02
CA VAL A 98 1.61 -5.48 12.05
C VAL A 98 0.71 -4.46 12.73
N ASN A 99 -0.37 -4.05 12.06
CA ASN A 99 -1.35 -3.04 12.50
C ASN A 99 -0.80 -1.62 12.73
N ALA A 100 0.46 -1.34 12.36
CA ALA A 100 0.99 0.01 12.45
C ALA A 100 0.27 0.94 11.46
N LEU A 101 -0.26 2.06 11.95
CA LEU A 101 -0.76 3.12 11.09
C LEU A 101 0.39 3.77 10.35
N HIS A 102 0.29 3.83 9.04
CA HIS A 102 1.30 4.41 8.18
C HIS A 102 0.70 5.03 6.92
N ALA A 103 1.44 5.90 6.31
CA ALA A 103 1.16 6.50 5.00
C ALA A 103 2.48 6.81 4.32
N PHE A 104 2.44 7.08 3.04
CA PHE A 104 3.60 7.60 2.34
C PHE A 104 3.19 8.60 1.26
N HIS A 105 4.10 9.53 0.98
CA HIS A 105 3.83 10.62 0.05
C HIS A 105 5.12 11.11 -0.62
N ASN A 106 5.11 11.24 -1.91
CA ASN A 106 6.17 11.96 -2.62
C ASN A 106 5.90 13.47 -2.58
N ARG A 107 6.48 14.16 -1.62
CA ARG A 107 6.35 15.62 -1.43
C ARG A 107 7.41 16.42 -2.18
N THR A 108 8.12 15.77 -3.11
CA THR A 108 9.15 16.40 -3.93
C THR A 108 8.62 16.79 -5.31
N ASP A 109 9.44 17.46 -6.07
CA ASP A 109 9.18 17.86 -7.47
C ASP A 109 9.63 16.81 -8.50
N LYS A 110 10.16 15.67 -8.05
CA LYS A 110 10.67 14.58 -8.90
C LYS A 110 9.96 13.27 -8.57
N PRO A 111 9.84 12.35 -9.54
CA PRO A 111 9.31 11.02 -9.26
C PRO A 111 10.15 10.29 -8.20
N SER A 112 9.51 9.48 -7.39
CA SER A 112 10.17 8.55 -6.48
C SER A 112 9.76 7.12 -6.76
N ARG A 113 10.65 6.18 -6.42
CA ARG A 113 10.43 4.74 -6.53
C ARG A 113 10.91 4.04 -5.28
N PHE A 114 10.10 3.11 -4.81
CA PHE A 114 10.50 2.16 -3.78
C PHE A 114 10.06 0.75 -4.14
N ILE A 115 10.66 -0.24 -3.50
CA ILE A 115 10.22 -1.63 -3.49
C ILE A 115 9.45 -1.85 -2.20
N SER A 116 8.32 -2.53 -2.28
CA SER A 116 7.60 -3.05 -1.13
C SER A 116 7.51 -4.56 -1.17
N SER A 117 7.65 -5.17 0.00
CA SER A 117 7.46 -6.59 0.22
C SER A 117 6.44 -6.82 1.32
N SER A 118 5.47 -7.66 1.03
CA SER A 118 4.41 -8.06 1.98
C SER A 118 3.91 -9.47 1.68
N ILE A 119 2.82 -9.87 2.30
CA ILE A 119 2.22 -11.19 2.11
C ILE A 119 1.28 -11.22 0.89
N TYR A 120 0.91 -12.42 0.46
CA TYR A 120 0.01 -12.61 -0.68
C TYR A 120 -1.35 -11.89 -0.56
N TYR A 121 -1.92 -11.77 0.64
CA TYR A 121 -3.19 -11.05 0.83
C TYR A 121 -3.09 -9.58 0.46
N HIS A 122 -1.94 -8.96 0.65
CA HIS A 122 -1.68 -7.59 0.20
C HIS A 122 -1.76 -7.47 -1.32
N GLU A 123 -1.15 -8.43 -2.04
CA GLU A 123 -1.25 -8.53 -3.50
C GLU A 123 -2.71 -8.64 -3.97
N VAL A 124 -3.48 -9.56 -3.36
CA VAL A 124 -4.90 -9.75 -3.72
C VAL A 124 -5.71 -8.46 -3.52
N ALA A 125 -5.47 -7.74 -2.42
CA ALA A 125 -6.13 -6.48 -2.16
C ALA A 125 -5.79 -5.41 -3.20
N LEU A 126 -4.52 -5.24 -3.53
CA LEU A 126 -4.08 -4.25 -4.52
C LEU A 126 -4.57 -4.59 -5.93
N ASP A 127 -4.55 -5.87 -6.30
CA ASP A 127 -5.02 -6.32 -7.62
C ASP A 127 -6.52 -6.13 -7.82
N LYS A 128 -7.29 -6.23 -6.76
CA LYS A 128 -8.74 -6.03 -6.84
C LYS A 128 -9.10 -4.62 -7.30
N TYR A 129 -8.27 -3.63 -6.99
CA TYR A 129 -8.54 -2.21 -7.24
C TYR A 129 -7.65 -1.61 -8.32
N GLY A 130 -6.57 -2.30 -8.67
CA GLY A 130 -5.63 -1.82 -9.67
C GLY A 130 -6.17 -1.98 -11.08
N LEU A 131 -6.07 -0.92 -11.87
CA LEU A 131 -6.36 -0.98 -13.31
C LEU A 131 -5.09 -1.46 -14.05
N PRO A 132 -5.18 -2.50 -14.90
CA PRO A 132 -4.04 -2.93 -15.70
C PRO A 132 -3.54 -1.81 -16.61
N VAL A 133 -2.23 -1.56 -16.58
CA VAL A 133 -1.58 -0.57 -17.43
C VAL A 133 -0.27 -1.12 -17.99
N ASP A 134 0.23 -0.54 -19.07
CA ASP A 134 1.56 -0.85 -19.59
C ASP A 134 2.63 -0.25 -18.66
N VAL A 135 3.69 -1.02 -18.38
CA VAL A 135 4.81 -0.59 -17.54
C VAL A 135 5.54 0.65 -18.08
N SER A 136 5.45 0.89 -19.39
CA SER A 136 6.04 2.06 -20.05
C SER A 136 5.11 3.27 -20.11
N SER A 137 3.86 3.13 -19.66
CA SER A 137 2.93 4.26 -19.61
C SER A 137 3.51 5.41 -18.77
N PRO A 138 3.29 6.68 -19.13
CA PRO A 138 3.65 7.79 -18.26
C PRO A 138 3.03 7.63 -16.88
N LEU A 139 3.74 8.10 -15.85
CA LEU A 139 3.12 8.22 -14.54
C LEU A 139 1.96 9.22 -14.64
N PRO A 140 0.80 8.90 -14.07
CA PRO A 140 -0.31 9.84 -14.07
C PRO A 140 0.12 11.11 -13.34
N PRO A 141 -0.15 12.32 -13.94
CA PRO A 141 0.14 13.56 -13.25
C PRO A 141 -0.70 13.65 -11.98
N ARG A 142 -0.25 14.46 -11.02
CA ARG A 142 -1.09 14.87 -9.90
C ARG A 142 -2.35 15.51 -10.48
N GLY A 143 -3.50 14.85 -10.36
CA GLY A 143 -4.83 15.38 -10.65
C GLY A 143 -5.62 15.49 -9.36
N GLU A 144 -6.48 16.48 -9.24
CA GLU A 144 -7.61 16.37 -8.33
C GLU A 144 -8.43 15.18 -8.83
N PRO A 145 -8.75 14.18 -8.00
CA PRO A 145 -9.63 13.09 -8.43
C PRO A 145 -10.97 13.70 -8.89
N GLY A 146 -11.39 13.37 -10.09
CA GLY A 146 -12.75 13.68 -10.52
C GLY A 146 -13.78 13.03 -9.58
N GLU A 147 -15.03 13.51 -9.56
CA GLU A 147 -16.08 12.94 -8.70
C GLU A 147 -16.21 11.42 -8.87
N ALA A 148 -16.16 10.91 -10.10
CA ALA A 148 -16.20 9.47 -10.39
C ALA A 148 -14.99 8.70 -9.84
N GLU A 149 -13.80 9.30 -9.84
CA GLU A 149 -12.59 8.71 -9.25
C GLU A 149 -12.63 8.75 -7.73
N ALA A 150 -13.22 9.79 -7.14
CA ALA A 150 -13.42 9.90 -5.71
C ALA A 150 -14.42 8.84 -5.21
N ASP A 151 -15.51 8.60 -5.93
CA ASP A 151 -16.50 7.55 -5.62
C ASP A 151 -15.88 6.15 -5.75
N GLN A 152 -15.12 5.90 -6.82
CA GLN A 152 -14.39 4.66 -7.00
C GLN A 152 -13.37 4.45 -5.87
N TYR A 153 -12.68 5.49 -5.44
CA TYR A 153 -11.75 5.44 -4.34
C TYR A 153 -12.44 5.12 -3.00
N LEU A 154 -13.61 5.69 -2.75
CA LEU A 154 -14.42 5.38 -1.57
C LEU A 154 -14.92 3.92 -1.56
N GLU A 155 -15.34 3.38 -2.70
CA GLU A 155 -15.70 1.96 -2.83
C GLU A 155 -14.49 1.05 -2.60
N VAL A 156 -13.32 1.42 -3.13
CA VAL A 156 -12.03 0.77 -2.86
C VAL A 156 -11.73 0.75 -1.36
N LEU A 157 -11.92 1.86 -0.65
CA LEU A 157 -11.70 1.94 0.79
C LEU A 157 -12.66 1.05 1.57
N LYS A 158 -13.96 1.06 1.22
CA LYS A 158 -14.98 0.23 1.87
C LYS A 158 -14.69 -1.26 1.72
N ASP A 159 -14.29 -1.67 0.53
CA ASP A 159 -13.97 -3.04 0.21
C ASP A 159 -12.61 -3.48 0.78
N ALA A 160 -11.61 -2.59 0.82
CA ALA A 160 -10.33 -2.85 1.46
C ALA A 160 -10.50 -3.13 2.96
N MET A 161 -11.46 -2.50 3.62
CA MET A 161 -11.85 -2.85 4.99
C MET A 161 -12.38 -4.29 5.11
N SER A 162 -13.00 -4.83 4.06
CA SER A 162 -13.47 -6.23 4.03
C SER A 162 -12.32 -7.24 3.92
N VAL A 163 -11.15 -6.83 3.46
CA VAL A 163 -9.93 -7.65 3.37
C VAL A 163 -8.89 -7.29 4.44
N HIS A 164 -9.35 -6.73 5.56
CA HIS A 164 -8.52 -6.39 6.72
C HIS A 164 -7.50 -5.25 6.50
N MET A 165 -7.67 -4.42 5.48
CA MET A 165 -6.99 -3.14 5.40
C MET A 165 -7.86 -2.07 6.06
N TYR A 166 -7.24 -1.31 6.94
CA TYR A 166 -7.92 -0.26 7.68
C TYR A 166 -7.47 1.13 7.20
N PHE A 167 -8.43 1.95 6.79
CA PHE A 167 -8.22 3.36 6.44
C PHE A 167 -8.97 4.23 7.44
N PRO A 168 -8.28 4.96 8.32
CA PRO A 168 -8.95 5.91 9.19
C PRO A 168 -9.57 7.02 8.35
N GLN A 169 -10.89 7.18 8.41
CA GLN A 169 -11.54 8.34 7.80
C GLN A 169 -11.12 9.57 8.59
N ARG A 170 -10.34 10.44 7.99
CA ARG A 170 -10.11 11.78 8.54
C ARG A 170 -11.34 12.62 8.20
N ASN A 171 -12.23 12.82 9.16
CA ASN A 171 -13.03 14.04 9.16
C ASN A 171 -12.07 15.19 9.44
N ALA A 172 -12.13 16.23 8.64
CA ALA A 172 -11.24 17.38 8.72
C ALA A 172 -11.23 18.06 10.11
N ASP A 173 -12.21 17.77 10.95
CA ASP A 173 -12.41 18.41 12.25
C ASP A 173 -12.21 17.50 13.48
N SER A 174 -11.94 16.19 13.33
CA SER A 174 -11.87 15.28 14.50
C SER A 174 -10.92 14.08 14.30
N GLY A 175 -9.63 14.33 14.18
CA GLY A 175 -8.62 13.27 14.07
C GLY A 175 -8.57 12.25 15.22
N LEU A 176 -9.28 12.48 16.32
CA LEU A 176 -9.27 11.64 17.53
C LEU A 176 -10.54 10.79 17.73
N GLU A 177 -11.68 11.16 17.18
CA GLU A 177 -12.93 10.43 17.44
C GLU A 177 -13.02 9.10 16.71
N VAL A 178 -12.42 9.01 15.53
CA VAL A 178 -12.40 7.77 14.73
C VAL A 178 -11.61 6.67 15.43
N PHE A 179 -10.54 6.99 16.13
CA PHE A 179 -9.77 6.01 16.91
C PHE A 179 -10.58 5.41 18.06
N ARG A 180 -11.42 6.19 18.74
CA ARG A 180 -12.26 5.73 19.85
C ARG A 180 -13.38 4.78 19.41
N ASP A 181 -13.93 4.96 18.23
CA ASP A 181 -14.99 4.07 17.71
C ASP A 181 -14.46 2.71 17.28
N ILE A 182 -13.19 2.62 16.90
CA ILE A 182 -12.54 1.37 16.48
C ILE A 182 -12.13 0.55 17.69
N GLU A 183 -11.57 1.17 18.72
CA GLU A 183 -11.32 0.46 19.97
C GLU A 183 -12.61 -0.14 20.54
N LYS A 184 -13.73 0.57 20.45
CA LYS A 184 -15.04 0.04 20.86
C LYS A 184 -15.53 -1.12 20.00
N ARG A 185 -15.34 -1.08 18.67
CA ARG A 185 -15.72 -2.17 17.76
C ARG A 185 -14.84 -3.41 17.96
N ASN A 186 -13.54 -3.23 18.08
CA ASN A 186 -12.61 -4.34 18.33
C ASN A 186 -12.82 -4.97 19.71
N SER A 187 -13.18 -4.19 20.72
CA SER A 187 -13.56 -4.69 22.04
C SER A 187 -14.86 -5.49 22.01
N SER A 188 -15.84 -5.12 21.18
CA SER A 188 -17.11 -5.84 21.06
C SER A 188 -16.97 -7.16 20.28
N ILE A 189 -16.02 -7.27 19.35
CA ILE A 189 -15.74 -8.51 18.61
C ILE A 189 -15.01 -9.52 19.54
N ALA A 190 -14.13 -9.06 20.39
CA ALA A 190 -13.41 -9.90 21.33
C ALA A 190 -14.30 -10.50 22.45
N VAL A 191 -15.43 -9.86 22.76
CA VAL A 191 -16.38 -10.35 23.79
C VAL A 191 -17.32 -11.42 23.25
N ASN A 192 -17.58 -11.47 21.95
CA ASN A 192 -18.49 -12.45 21.33
C ASN A 192 -17.79 -13.75 20.85
N SER A 193 -16.50 -13.90 21.11
CA SER A 193 -15.70 -15.08 20.73
C SER A 193 -15.27 -15.95 21.94
N ARG A 194 -16.04 -15.88 23.04
CA ARG A 194 -15.89 -16.81 24.20
C ARG A 194 -17.14 -17.65 24.38
#